data_b0e07c50d3516215dcfd5da5d9d8684a
#
_entry.id   b0e07c50d3516215dcfd5da5d9d8684a
#
_cell.length_a   1.000
_cell.length_b   1.000
_cell.length_c   1.000
_cell.angle_alpha   90.00
_cell.angle_beta   90.00
_cell.angle_gamma   90.00
#
_symmetry.space_group_name_H-M   'P 1'
#
loop_
_entity.id
_entity.type
_entity.pdbx_description
1 polymer ?
#
loop_
_entity_poly.entity_id
_entity_poly.type
_entity_poly.pdbx_seq_one_letter_code
_entity_poly.pdbx_strand_id
1 'polypeptide(L)'
;GLTAGHAEVVYVPKNLVVKVPEDFQDLRQAAFVALGAIAMQGVRQASVTLGDSVAVIGLGLVGQLAARILYAGGCRVIGIDLNERTKEDARQYLSAFIKADDESVASKVHTLTGKGCDAVLITAATSSNQPVELAAELCRDRGTISMVGVTGMDIPRRPFYEKELTFKLARSYGPGRYDVNYEEKGVDYPIGYVKWTEKRNMEEFIRLLHQQKISITGLITHEYSIEKAQDAYGLI
;
A
#
# COMPACT_ATOMS: atom_id res chain seq x y z
N GLY A 1 -6.11 16.80 -1.22
CA GLY A 1 -5.14 17.76 -0.67
C GLY A 1 -5.75 18.60 0.45
N LEU A 2 -4.92 19.31 1.20
CA LEU A 2 -5.36 20.14 2.36
C LEU A 2 -6.37 21.24 1.99
N THR A 3 -6.43 21.61 0.71
CA THR A 3 -7.29 22.68 0.18
C THR A 3 -8.53 22.19 -0.57
N ALA A 4 -8.68 20.87 -0.74
CA ALA A 4 -9.81 20.29 -1.44
C ALA A 4 -10.96 20.02 -0.43
N GLY A 5 -12.03 20.79 -0.51
CA GLY A 5 -13.28 20.54 0.22
C GLY A 5 -14.22 19.62 -0.57
N HIS A 6 -15.37 19.28 0.03
CA HIS A 6 -16.48 18.63 -0.66
C HIS A 6 -17.20 19.66 -1.54
N ALA A 7 -16.89 19.67 -2.82
CA ALA A 7 -17.43 20.61 -3.80
C ALA A 7 -17.40 20.01 -5.19
N GLU A 8 -18.30 20.45 -6.06
CA GLU A 8 -18.33 20.03 -7.48
C GLU A 8 -17.08 20.51 -8.25
N VAL A 9 -16.54 21.65 -7.86
CA VAL A 9 -15.34 22.23 -8.47
C VAL A 9 -14.39 22.70 -7.38
N VAL A 10 -13.13 22.28 -7.48
CA VAL A 10 -12.07 22.67 -6.56
C VAL A 10 -10.84 23.16 -7.32
N TYR A 11 -10.13 24.12 -6.75
CA TYR A 11 -8.81 24.51 -7.22
C TYR A 11 -7.75 23.69 -6.52
N VAL A 12 -6.94 22.97 -7.29
CA VAL A 12 -5.87 22.11 -6.77
C VAL A 12 -4.59 22.33 -7.58
N PRO A 13 -3.42 22.41 -6.94
CA PRO A 13 -2.14 22.46 -7.66
C PRO A 13 -1.98 21.28 -8.63
N LYS A 14 -1.40 21.55 -9.81
CA LYS A 14 -1.34 20.57 -10.91
C LYS A 14 -0.63 19.25 -10.62
N ASN A 15 0.28 19.24 -9.64
CA ASN A 15 0.99 18.03 -9.24
C ASN A 15 0.21 17.17 -8.22
N LEU A 16 -0.88 17.71 -7.65
CA LEU A 16 -1.75 17.03 -6.68
C LEU A 16 -3.05 16.52 -7.31
N VAL A 17 -3.16 16.54 -8.62
CA VAL A 17 -4.34 16.10 -9.36
C VAL A 17 -3.95 15.24 -10.55
N VAL A 18 -4.77 14.24 -10.85
CA VAL A 18 -4.66 13.42 -12.05
C VAL A 18 -5.97 13.42 -12.82
N LYS A 19 -5.87 13.35 -14.14
CA LYS A 19 -7.05 13.21 -14.99
C LYS A 19 -7.53 11.77 -14.94
N VAL A 20 -8.82 11.57 -14.68
CA VAL A 20 -9.49 10.29 -14.87
C VAL A 20 -9.88 10.18 -16.35
N PRO A 21 -9.59 9.06 -17.06
CA PRO A 21 -10.02 8.85 -18.43
C PRO A 21 -11.53 9.00 -18.61
N GLU A 22 -11.98 9.49 -19.77
CA GLU A 22 -13.41 9.74 -20.05
C GLU A 22 -14.23 8.44 -20.12
N ASP A 23 -13.59 7.35 -20.54
CA ASP A 23 -14.14 5.99 -20.62
C ASP A 23 -13.94 5.16 -19.34
N PHE A 24 -13.60 5.81 -18.21
CA PHE A 24 -13.41 5.14 -16.93
C PHE A 24 -14.75 4.61 -16.41
N GLN A 25 -14.84 3.29 -16.22
CA GLN A 25 -16.12 2.60 -16.02
C GLN A 25 -16.82 2.95 -14.70
N ASP A 26 -16.07 3.06 -13.59
CA ASP A 26 -16.61 3.29 -12.25
C ASP A 26 -15.81 4.36 -11.50
N LEU A 27 -16.32 5.61 -11.56
CA LEU A 27 -15.67 6.77 -10.94
C LEU A 27 -15.48 6.65 -9.43
N ARG A 28 -16.28 5.81 -8.74
CA ARG A 28 -16.13 5.57 -7.30
C ARG A 28 -14.76 5.00 -6.99
N GLN A 29 -14.21 4.16 -7.87
CA GLN A 29 -12.86 3.61 -7.70
C GLN A 29 -11.78 4.68 -7.80
N ALA A 30 -11.98 5.75 -8.57
CA ALA A 30 -11.02 6.85 -8.68
C ALA A 30 -10.87 7.64 -7.38
N ALA A 31 -11.87 7.62 -6.49
CA ALA A 31 -11.81 8.28 -5.18
C ALA A 31 -10.68 7.71 -4.28
N PHE A 32 -10.24 6.48 -4.53
CA PHE A 32 -9.16 5.83 -3.78
C PHE A 32 -7.74 6.23 -4.26
N VAL A 33 -7.61 7.12 -5.24
CA VAL A 33 -6.33 7.43 -5.89
C VAL A 33 -5.22 7.83 -4.91
N ALA A 34 -5.53 8.62 -3.88
CA ALA A 34 -4.55 9.03 -2.88
C ALA A 34 -4.05 7.83 -2.04
N LEU A 35 -4.98 6.98 -1.58
CA LEU A 35 -4.63 5.77 -0.83
C LEU A 35 -3.92 4.74 -1.71
N GLY A 36 -4.33 4.65 -2.99
CA GLY A 36 -3.65 3.84 -3.99
C GLY A 36 -2.20 4.28 -4.22
N ALA A 37 -1.95 5.59 -4.27
CA ALA A 37 -0.60 6.13 -4.38
C ALA A 37 0.26 5.85 -3.13
N ILE A 38 -0.34 5.87 -1.93
CA ILE A 38 0.34 5.45 -0.68
C ILE A 38 0.74 3.98 -0.76
N ALA A 39 -0.18 3.10 -1.13
CA ALA A 39 0.11 1.68 -1.31
C ALA A 39 1.18 1.44 -2.39
N MET A 40 1.09 2.17 -3.51
CA MET A 40 2.09 2.15 -4.59
C MET A 40 3.47 2.54 -4.10
N GLN A 41 3.58 3.59 -3.27
CA GLN A 41 4.85 4.00 -2.68
C GLN A 41 5.43 2.90 -1.78
N GLY A 42 4.59 2.24 -0.98
CA GLY A 42 5.01 1.09 -0.17
C GLY A 42 5.61 -0.03 -1.01
N VAL A 43 4.92 -0.41 -2.09
CA VAL A 43 5.39 -1.43 -3.03
C VAL A 43 6.71 -1.03 -3.69
N ARG A 44 6.88 0.25 -4.07
CA ARG A 44 8.14 0.74 -4.68
C ARG A 44 9.29 0.74 -3.68
N GLN A 45 9.04 1.08 -2.41
CA GLN A 45 10.07 1.01 -1.37
C GLN A 45 10.52 -0.42 -1.08
N ALA A 46 9.63 -1.40 -1.25
CA ALA A 46 9.96 -2.82 -1.14
C ALA A 46 10.91 -3.31 -2.24
N SER A 47 11.06 -2.54 -3.34
CA SER A 47 11.98 -2.85 -4.46
C SER A 47 11.73 -4.23 -5.09
N VAL A 48 10.47 -4.67 -5.13
CA VAL A 48 10.06 -6.00 -5.62
C VAL A 48 10.08 -6.10 -7.15
N THR A 49 10.24 -7.31 -7.62
CA THR A 49 10.23 -7.66 -9.05
C THR A 49 9.25 -8.79 -9.33
N LEU A 50 9.03 -9.08 -10.61
CA LEU A 50 8.19 -10.20 -11.08
C LEU A 50 8.66 -11.53 -10.45
N GLY A 51 7.73 -12.26 -9.85
CA GLY A 51 7.99 -13.58 -9.25
C GLY A 51 8.41 -13.56 -7.79
N ASP A 52 8.68 -12.39 -7.20
CA ASP A 52 9.00 -12.27 -5.78
C ASP A 52 7.85 -12.73 -4.88
N SER A 53 8.20 -13.31 -3.73
CA SER A 53 7.28 -13.64 -2.66
C SER A 53 7.23 -12.49 -1.65
N VAL A 54 6.05 -11.93 -1.45
CA VAL A 54 5.87 -10.73 -0.62
C VAL A 54 4.81 -10.97 0.44
N ALA A 55 5.15 -10.74 1.71
CA ALA A 55 4.15 -10.71 2.78
C ALA A 55 3.61 -9.29 3.00
N VAL A 56 2.30 -9.17 3.24
CA VAL A 56 1.63 -7.93 3.62
C VAL A 56 1.05 -8.11 5.02
N ILE A 57 1.62 -7.44 6.00
CA ILE A 57 1.19 -7.46 7.41
C ILE A 57 0.20 -6.30 7.63
N GLY A 58 -1.06 -6.66 7.89
CA GLY A 58 -2.20 -5.75 7.95
C GLY A 58 -2.92 -5.65 6.61
N LEU A 59 -4.11 -6.25 6.50
CA LEU A 59 -4.97 -6.20 5.31
C LEU A 59 -6.15 -5.22 5.48
N GLY A 60 -5.93 -4.12 6.19
CA GLY A 60 -6.80 -2.95 6.13
C GLY A 60 -6.80 -2.34 4.73
N LEU A 61 -7.45 -1.20 4.53
CA LEU A 61 -7.64 -0.61 3.20
C LEU A 61 -6.32 -0.45 2.40
N VAL A 62 -5.27 0.10 3.04
CA VAL A 62 -3.96 0.28 2.36
C VAL A 62 -3.31 -1.07 2.04
N GLY A 63 -3.39 -2.04 2.94
CA GLY A 63 -2.87 -3.40 2.72
C GLY A 63 -3.60 -4.12 1.59
N GLN A 64 -4.92 -3.98 1.51
CA GLN A 64 -5.75 -4.48 0.43
C GLN A 64 -5.34 -3.89 -0.93
N LEU A 65 -5.07 -2.59 -0.99
CA LEU A 65 -4.60 -1.91 -2.20
C LEU A 65 -3.19 -2.38 -2.57
N ALA A 66 -2.28 -2.50 -1.59
CA ALA A 66 -0.92 -2.99 -1.80
C ALA A 66 -0.92 -4.44 -2.34
N ALA A 67 -1.75 -5.33 -1.79
CA ALA A 67 -1.87 -6.70 -2.26
C ALA A 67 -2.28 -6.78 -3.74
N ARG A 68 -3.26 -5.96 -4.16
CA ARG A 68 -3.70 -5.86 -5.56
C ARG A 68 -2.60 -5.37 -6.49
N ILE A 69 -1.85 -4.35 -6.07
CA ILE A 69 -0.75 -3.77 -6.84
C ILE A 69 0.38 -4.80 -6.99
N LEU A 70 0.75 -5.49 -5.91
CA LEU A 70 1.75 -6.55 -5.92
C LEU A 70 1.36 -7.70 -6.85
N TYR A 71 0.10 -8.16 -6.76
CA TYR A 71 -0.44 -9.19 -7.63
C TYR A 71 -0.39 -8.77 -9.10
N ALA A 72 -0.85 -7.54 -9.41
CA ALA A 72 -0.77 -6.99 -10.77
C ALA A 72 0.68 -6.84 -11.28
N GLY A 73 1.65 -6.67 -10.37
CA GLY A 73 3.08 -6.67 -10.64
C GLY A 73 3.69 -8.06 -10.78
N GLY A 74 2.88 -9.13 -10.65
CA GLY A 74 3.33 -10.52 -10.80
C GLY A 74 4.04 -11.11 -9.59
N CYS A 75 3.86 -10.53 -8.40
CA CYS A 75 4.37 -11.08 -7.15
C CYS A 75 3.44 -12.17 -6.60
N ARG A 76 4.00 -13.08 -5.82
CA ARG A 76 3.24 -14.02 -4.97
C ARG A 76 2.97 -13.35 -3.64
N VAL A 77 1.72 -13.04 -3.34
CA VAL A 77 1.34 -12.25 -2.17
C VAL A 77 0.82 -13.14 -1.05
N ILE A 78 1.41 -13.02 0.13
CA ILE A 78 0.97 -13.67 1.37
C ILE A 78 0.36 -12.59 2.26
N GLY A 79 -0.94 -12.68 2.53
CA GLY A 79 -1.64 -11.77 3.42
C GLY A 79 -1.59 -12.24 4.86
N ILE A 80 -1.31 -11.33 5.79
CA ILE A 80 -1.25 -11.60 7.24
C ILE A 80 -2.09 -10.55 7.96
N ASP A 81 -3.14 -10.98 8.66
CA ASP A 81 -4.03 -10.09 9.42
C ASP A 81 -4.64 -10.81 10.63
N LEU A 82 -5.03 -10.06 11.66
CA LEU A 82 -5.78 -10.58 12.80
C LEU A 82 -7.23 -10.88 12.43
N ASN A 83 -7.80 -10.11 11.51
CA ASN A 83 -9.18 -10.23 11.09
C ASN A 83 -9.31 -11.10 9.82
N GLU A 84 -9.86 -12.30 9.98
CA GLU A 84 -10.04 -13.24 8.86
C GLU A 84 -11.01 -12.73 7.78
N ARG A 85 -11.89 -11.77 8.07
CA ARG A 85 -12.81 -11.21 7.07
C ARG A 85 -12.05 -10.50 5.94
N THR A 86 -10.88 -9.92 6.24
CA THR A 86 -10.04 -9.25 5.24
C THR A 86 -9.53 -10.20 4.16
N LYS A 87 -9.50 -11.51 4.44
CA LYS A 87 -9.15 -12.55 3.48
C LYS A 87 -10.12 -12.61 2.29
N GLU A 88 -11.42 -12.49 2.54
CA GLU A 88 -12.42 -12.63 1.48
C GLU A 88 -12.29 -11.49 0.46
N ASP A 89 -12.06 -10.26 0.92
CA ASP A 89 -11.87 -9.08 0.07
C ASP A 89 -10.59 -9.15 -0.77
N ALA A 90 -9.57 -9.83 -0.27
CA ALA A 90 -8.26 -9.96 -0.92
C ALA A 90 -8.08 -11.28 -1.67
N ARG A 91 -8.96 -12.27 -1.51
CA ARG A 91 -8.78 -13.68 -1.87
C ARG A 91 -8.15 -13.92 -3.23
N GLN A 92 -8.64 -13.25 -4.26
CA GLN A 92 -8.15 -13.44 -5.63
C GLN A 92 -6.74 -12.87 -5.87
N TYR A 93 -6.24 -12.05 -4.96
CA TYR A 93 -4.94 -11.37 -5.04
C TYR A 93 -3.90 -11.99 -4.12
N LEU A 94 -4.30 -12.99 -3.30
CA LEU A 94 -3.41 -13.65 -2.36
C LEU A 94 -3.11 -15.08 -2.80
N SER A 95 -1.84 -15.45 -2.72
CA SER A 95 -1.41 -16.85 -2.83
C SER A 95 -1.71 -17.63 -1.56
N ALA A 96 -1.70 -16.96 -0.41
CA ALA A 96 -2.07 -17.51 0.89
C ALA A 96 -2.51 -16.40 1.85
N PHE A 97 -3.33 -16.78 2.84
CA PHE A 97 -3.65 -15.96 4.00
C PHE A 97 -3.25 -16.70 5.29
N ILE A 98 -2.65 -15.98 6.20
CA ILE A 98 -2.28 -16.51 7.53
C ILE A 98 -2.79 -15.55 8.59
N LYS A 99 -3.44 -16.07 9.62
CA LYS A 99 -3.89 -15.28 10.76
C LYS A 99 -2.70 -14.79 11.56
N ALA A 100 -2.65 -13.50 11.91
CA ALA A 100 -1.45 -12.88 12.50
C ALA A 100 -1.13 -13.36 13.93
N ASP A 101 -2.13 -13.90 14.68
CA ASP A 101 -1.97 -14.47 16.01
C ASP A 101 -1.66 -15.98 15.99
N ASP A 102 -1.43 -16.56 14.82
CA ASP A 102 -1.00 -17.96 14.68
C ASP A 102 0.48 -18.07 15.04
N GLU A 103 0.82 -18.84 16.07
CA GLU A 103 2.19 -19.03 16.53
C GLU A 103 3.12 -19.63 15.46
N SER A 104 2.56 -20.21 14.41
CA SER A 104 3.29 -20.82 13.29
C SER A 104 3.40 -19.94 12.05
N VAL A 105 3.08 -18.64 12.12
CA VAL A 105 3.12 -17.71 10.96
C VAL A 105 4.44 -17.82 10.20
N ALA A 106 5.56 -17.67 10.89
CA ALA A 106 6.89 -17.71 10.27
C ALA A 106 7.16 -19.07 9.60
N SER A 107 6.87 -20.17 10.27
CA SER A 107 7.03 -21.52 9.73
C SER A 107 6.16 -21.75 8.48
N LYS A 108 4.90 -21.30 8.49
CA LYS A 108 4.01 -21.38 7.34
C LYS A 108 4.53 -20.58 6.15
N VAL A 109 5.00 -19.35 6.37
CA VAL A 109 5.58 -18.52 5.32
C VAL A 109 6.84 -19.18 4.74
N HIS A 110 7.72 -19.71 5.59
CA HIS A 110 8.91 -20.43 5.12
C HIS A 110 8.55 -21.68 4.31
N THR A 111 7.52 -22.41 4.70
CA THR A 111 7.02 -23.56 3.94
C THR A 111 6.50 -23.14 2.56
N LEU A 112 5.74 -22.03 2.48
CA LEU A 112 5.17 -21.52 1.23
C LEU A 112 6.22 -20.96 0.27
N THR A 113 7.28 -20.37 0.80
CA THR A 113 8.31 -19.66 0.00
C THR A 113 9.58 -20.47 -0.19
N GLY A 114 9.84 -21.45 0.63
CA GLY A 114 11.07 -22.25 0.68
C GLY A 114 12.28 -21.54 1.30
N LYS A 115 12.25 -20.23 1.41
CA LYS A 115 13.41 -19.40 1.84
C LYS A 115 13.08 -18.17 2.67
N GLY A 116 11.80 -17.88 2.88
CA GLY A 116 11.30 -16.61 3.40
C GLY A 116 10.88 -15.66 2.27
N CYS A 117 10.32 -14.51 2.62
CA CYS A 117 9.85 -13.51 1.67
C CYS A 117 10.99 -12.65 1.13
N ASP A 118 10.92 -12.30 -0.16
CA ASP A 118 11.84 -11.33 -0.78
C ASP A 118 11.62 -9.94 -0.21
N ALA A 119 10.36 -9.61 0.10
CA ALA A 119 10.01 -8.38 0.84
C ALA A 119 8.83 -8.60 1.78
N VAL A 120 8.71 -7.70 2.77
CA VAL A 120 7.56 -7.61 3.67
C VAL A 120 7.08 -6.16 3.69
N LEU A 121 5.78 -5.94 3.42
CA LEU A 121 5.12 -4.66 3.62
C LEU A 121 4.39 -4.66 4.96
N ILE A 122 4.65 -3.65 5.78
CA ILE A 122 3.92 -3.42 7.03
C ILE A 122 2.91 -2.29 6.79
N THR A 123 1.63 -2.62 6.73
CA THR A 123 0.52 -1.69 6.52
C THR A 123 -0.40 -1.62 7.74
N ALA A 124 -0.06 -2.34 8.80
CA ALA A 124 -0.78 -2.34 10.08
C ALA A 124 -0.65 -0.99 10.80
N ALA A 125 -1.67 -0.65 11.60
CA ALA A 125 -1.67 0.48 12.52
C ALA A 125 -1.81 -0.05 13.96
N THR A 126 -0.76 0.07 14.77
CA THR A 126 -0.71 -0.39 16.16
C THR A 126 0.45 0.26 16.89
N SER A 127 0.37 0.38 18.21
CA SER A 127 1.50 0.80 19.03
C SER A 127 2.52 -0.32 19.30
N SER A 128 2.18 -1.57 18.97
CA SER A 128 3.05 -2.74 19.17
C SER A 128 4.23 -2.74 18.20
N ASN A 129 5.35 -3.30 18.63
CA ASN A 129 6.53 -3.56 17.79
C ASN A 129 6.45 -4.91 17.06
N GLN A 130 5.49 -5.74 17.39
CA GLN A 130 5.32 -7.09 16.84
C GLN A 130 5.34 -7.16 15.30
N PRO A 131 4.73 -6.22 14.53
CA PRO A 131 4.81 -6.28 13.08
C PRO A 131 6.23 -6.13 12.52
N VAL A 132 7.10 -5.36 13.19
CA VAL A 132 8.52 -5.19 12.80
C VAL A 132 9.32 -6.45 13.09
N GLU A 133 9.10 -7.04 14.27
CA GLU A 133 9.73 -8.30 14.68
C GLU A 133 9.32 -9.45 13.75
N LEU A 134 8.02 -9.59 13.51
CA LEU A 134 7.49 -10.59 12.58
C LEU A 134 8.04 -10.38 11.15
N ALA A 135 8.08 -9.15 10.66
CA ALA A 135 8.62 -8.87 9.33
C ALA A 135 10.08 -9.33 9.18
N ALA A 136 10.90 -9.14 10.24
CA ALA A 136 12.27 -9.61 10.24
C ALA A 136 12.37 -11.14 10.21
N GLU A 137 11.46 -11.84 10.88
CA GLU A 137 11.39 -13.30 10.83
C GLU A 137 10.99 -13.82 9.46
N LEU A 138 10.00 -13.19 8.83
CA LEU A 138 9.45 -13.60 7.55
C LEU A 138 10.39 -13.36 6.36
N CYS A 139 11.25 -12.36 6.43
CA CYS A 139 12.20 -12.05 5.35
C CYS A 139 13.24 -13.16 5.21
N ARG A 140 13.62 -13.45 3.95
CA ARG A 140 14.86 -14.16 3.65
C ARG A 140 16.08 -13.28 3.94
N ASP A 141 17.27 -13.86 3.83
CA ASP A 141 18.52 -13.10 3.86
C ASP A 141 18.49 -12.00 2.78
N ARG A 142 18.93 -10.81 3.15
CA ARG A 142 18.93 -9.60 2.32
C ARG A 142 17.56 -9.16 1.81
N GLY A 143 16.48 -9.59 2.51
CA GLY A 143 15.12 -9.16 2.22
C GLY A 143 14.89 -7.69 2.57
N THR A 144 13.84 -7.12 2.02
CA THR A 144 13.46 -5.72 2.25
C THR A 144 12.17 -5.61 3.04
N ILE A 145 12.16 -4.78 4.08
CA ILE A 145 10.97 -4.41 4.85
C ILE A 145 10.57 -2.99 4.47
N SER A 146 9.34 -2.82 3.98
CA SER A 146 8.75 -1.52 3.67
C SER A 146 7.67 -1.17 4.69
N MET A 147 7.91 -0.16 5.50
CA MET A 147 6.96 0.36 6.48
C MET A 147 6.08 1.44 5.85
N VAL A 148 4.80 1.15 5.72
CA VAL A 148 3.75 2.05 5.20
C VAL A 148 2.82 2.51 6.32
N GLY A 149 2.47 1.57 7.22
CA GLY A 149 1.61 1.81 8.36
C GLY A 149 2.31 2.55 9.50
N VAL A 150 1.70 2.50 10.67
CA VAL A 150 2.23 3.12 11.89
C VAL A 150 2.31 2.06 12.98
N THR A 151 3.53 1.65 13.33
CA THR A 151 3.76 0.65 14.39
C THR A 151 4.88 1.11 15.31
N GLY A 152 5.17 0.34 16.37
CA GLY A 152 6.45 0.47 17.06
C GLY A 152 7.61 0.29 16.08
N MET A 153 8.72 0.99 16.33
CA MET A 153 9.91 0.97 15.47
C MET A 153 11.18 0.66 16.26
N ASP A 154 11.07 -0.17 17.28
CA ASP A 154 12.23 -0.72 17.97
C ASP A 154 12.78 -1.89 17.15
N ILE A 155 13.82 -1.59 16.36
CA ILE A 155 14.39 -2.55 15.40
C ILE A 155 15.27 -3.56 16.13
N PRO A 156 14.91 -4.86 16.14
CA PRO A 156 15.70 -5.89 16.82
C PRO A 156 17.01 -6.12 16.06
N ARG A 157 18.11 -5.70 16.66
CA ARG A 157 19.43 -5.71 16.01
C ARG A 157 19.82 -7.10 15.47
N ARG A 158 19.55 -8.18 16.23
CA ARG A 158 20.06 -9.51 15.90
C ARG A 158 19.57 -10.03 14.55
N PRO A 159 18.25 -10.18 14.28
CA PRO A 159 17.77 -10.69 12.99
C PRO A 159 18.11 -9.77 11.83
N PHE A 160 18.15 -8.44 12.05
CA PHE A 160 18.53 -7.49 11.01
C PHE A 160 20.01 -7.62 10.63
N TYR A 161 20.87 -7.83 11.61
CA TYR A 161 22.30 -8.02 11.38
C TYR A 161 22.60 -9.37 10.73
N GLU A 162 22.02 -10.46 11.25
CA GLU A 162 22.28 -11.82 10.77
C GLU A 162 21.80 -12.02 9.32
N LYS A 163 20.67 -11.41 8.94
CA LYS A 163 20.09 -11.51 7.59
C LYS A 163 20.45 -10.33 6.67
N GLU A 164 21.22 -9.35 7.11
CA GLU A 164 21.52 -8.12 6.34
C GLU A 164 20.24 -7.46 5.78
N LEU A 165 19.19 -7.30 6.61
CA LEU A 165 17.90 -6.80 6.18
C LEU A 165 17.94 -5.31 5.84
N THR A 166 17.23 -4.93 4.80
CA THR A 166 16.95 -3.54 4.45
C THR A 166 15.62 -3.09 5.03
N PHE A 167 15.59 -1.96 5.75
CA PHE A 167 14.37 -1.35 6.27
C PHE A 167 14.16 0.04 5.65
N LYS A 168 12.99 0.27 5.07
CA LYS A 168 12.66 1.54 4.42
C LYS A 168 11.30 2.06 4.88
N LEU A 169 11.20 3.36 5.11
CA LEU A 169 9.94 4.05 5.35
C LEU A 169 9.33 4.51 4.03
N ALA A 170 8.07 4.22 3.82
CA ALA A 170 7.30 4.73 2.69
C ALA A 170 6.61 6.03 3.11
N ARG A 171 7.13 7.17 2.65
CA ARG A 171 6.57 8.48 2.98
C ARG A 171 5.35 8.80 2.14
N SER A 172 4.15 8.62 2.72
CA SER A 172 2.87 8.99 2.09
C SER A 172 2.76 8.52 0.64
N TYR A 173 2.39 9.35 -0.32
CA TYR A 173 2.26 8.98 -1.74
C TYR A 173 3.56 9.03 -2.53
N GLY A 174 4.68 9.34 -1.88
CA GLY A 174 6.01 9.26 -2.49
C GLY A 174 6.72 10.61 -2.66
N PRO A 175 7.76 10.65 -3.49
CA PRO A 175 8.55 11.86 -3.76
C PRO A 175 7.69 13.01 -4.27
N GLY A 176 7.93 14.20 -3.80
CA GLY A 176 7.11 15.40 -3.97
C GLY A 176 6.38 15.79 -2.70
N ARG A 177 6.01 14.82 -1.88
CA ARG A 177 5.30 15.07 -0.62
C ARG A 177 6.14 15.92 0.35
N TYR A 178 5.55 17.00 0.82
CA TYR A 178 6.15 18.04 1.68
C TYR A 178 7.19 18.93 0.97
N ASP A 179 7.34 18.85 -0.34
CA ASP A 179 8.13 19.79 -1.12
C ASP A 179 7.21 20.90 -1.67
N VAL A 180 7.32 22.10 -1.10
CA VAL A 180 6.54 23.28 -1.50
C VAL A 180 6.71 23.62 -2.99
N ASN A 181 7.92 23.42 -3.55
CA ASN A 181 8.12 23.67 -4.98
C ASN A 181 7.34 22.68 -5.84
N TYR A 182 7.27 21.41 -5.41
CA TYR A 182 6.53 20.38 -6.10
C TYR A 182 5.00 20.52 -5.88
N GLU A 183 4.57 20.54 -4.61
CA GLU A 183 3.15 20.52 -4.27
C GLU A 183 2.42 21.85 -4.62
N GLU A 184 3.02 23.00 -4.29
CA GLU A 184 2.34 24.28 -4.44
C GLU A 184 2.71 25.02 -5.73
N LYS A 185 4.01 25.08 -6.07
CA LYS A 185 4.49 25.82 -7.25
C LYS A 185 4.44 24.99 -8.53
N GLY A 186 4.16 23.67 -8.43
CA GLY A 186 4.02 22.81 -9.58
C GLY A 186 5.33 22.51 -10.33
N VAL A 187 6.47 22.64 -9.66
CA VAL A 187 7.78 22.30 -10.24
C VAL A 187 8.00 20.80 -10.11
N ASP A 188 8.03 20.09 -11.23
CA ASP A 188 8.26 18.63 -11.22
C ASP A 188 9.76 18.31 -11.18
N TYR A 189 10.10 17.12 -10.67
CA TYR A 189 11.45 16.61 -10.71
C TYR A 189 11.82 16.09 -12.10
N PRO A 190 13.08 16.27 -12.55
CA PRO A 190 13.56 15.61 -13.75
C PRO A 190 13.38 14.08 -13.63
N ILE A 191 12.74 13.46 -14.61
CA ILE A 191 12.36 12.05 -14.57
C ILE A 191 13.57 11.11 -14.41
N GLY A 192 14.73 11.51 -14.92
CA GLY A 192 15.98 10.75 -14.79
C GLY A 192 16.49 10.64 -13.36
N TYR A 193 16.08 11.54 -12.47
CA TYR A 193 16.47 11.54 -11.05
C TYR A 193 15.34 11.02 -10.14
N VAL A 194 14.09 11.36 -10.43
CA VAL A 194 12.93 10.91 -9.65
C VAL A 194 11.86 10.40 -10.62
N LYS A 195 11.89 9.09 -10.88
CA LYS A 195 10.95 8.45 -11.79
C LYS A 195 9.51 8.46 -11.25
N TRP A 196 9.33 8.16 -9.98
CA TRP A 196 8.03 7.96 -9.37
C TRP A 196 7.76 9.03 -8.29
N THR A 197 7.07 10.08 -8.70
CA THR A 197 6.55 11.12 -7.81
C THR A 197 5.16 10.74 -7.32
N GLU A 198 4.64 11.46 -6.33
CA GLU A 198 3.27 11.27 -5.85
C GLU A 198 2.24 11.36 -6.99
N LYS A 199 2.39 12.33 -7.92
CA LYS A 199 1.53 12.43 -9.09
C LYS A 199 1.62 11.20 -9.99
N ARG A 200 2.83 10.77 -10.33
CA ARG A 200 3.05 9.59 -11.19
C ARG A 200 2.59 8.29 -10.52
N ASN A 201 2.62 8.20 -9.20
CA ASN A 201 2.00 7.11 -8.46
C ASN A 201 0.47 7.14 -8.57
N MET A 202 -0.17 8.32 -8.49
CA MET A 202 -1.61 8.48 -8.71
C MET A 202 -1.99 8.12 -10.15
N GLU A 203 -1.25 8.61 -11.14
CA GLU A 203 -1.47 8.30 -12.56
C GLU A 203 -1.40 6.80 -12.83
N GLU A 204 -0.39 6.14 -12.27
CA GLU A 204 -0.22 4.69 -12.43
C GLU A 204 -1.33 3.89 -11.74
N PHE A 205 -1.79 4.32 -10.57
CA PHE A 205 -2.92 3.69 -9.90
C PHE A 205 -4.21 3.79 -10.72
N ILE A 206 -4.52 4.97 -11.26
CA ILE A 206 -5.66 5.17 -12.17
C ILE A 206 -5.52 4.31 -13.42
N ARG A 207 -4.31 4.20 -14.00
CA ARG A 207 -4.05 3.33 -15.15
C ARG A 207 -4.33 1.86 -14.85
N LEU A 208 -3.93 1.36 -13.69
CA LEU A 208 -4.19 -0.04 -13.30
C LEU A 208 -5.70 -0.32 -13.15
N LEU A 209 -6.44 0.62 -12.59
CA LEU A 209 -7.91 0.53 -12.49
C LEU A 209 -8.56 0.59 -13.87
N HIS A 210 -8.18 1.55 -14.70
CA HIS A 210 -8.73 1.74 -16.04
C HIS A 210 -8.51 0.51 -16.93
N GLN A 211 -7.30 -0.09 -16.85
CA GLN A 211 -6.98 -1.31 -17.58
C GLN A 211 -7.54 -2.60 -16.92
N GLN A 212 -8.32 -2.45 -15.85
CA GLN A 212 -8.89 -3.59 -15.10
C GLN A 212 -7.84 -4.60 -14.61
N LYS A 213 -6.59 -4.15 -14.40
CA LYS A 213 -5.54 -4.99 -13.81
C LYS A 213 -5.77 -5.22 -12.34
N ILE A 214 -6.43 -4.28 -11.68
CA ILE A 214 -6.92 -4.35 -10.31
C ILE A 214 -8.36 -3.86 -10.26
N SER A 215 -9.14 -4.34 -9.29
CA SER A 215 -10.48 -3.84 -8.97
C SER A 215 -10.57 -3.61 -7.46
N ILE A 216 -11.25 -2.54 -7.09
CA ILE A 216 -11.49 -2.17 -5.69
C ILE A 216 -12.99 -2.04 -5.36
N THR A 217 -13.85 -2.43 -6.29
CA THR A 217 -15.32 -2.33 -6.11
C THR A 217 -15.76 -3.03 -4.82
N GLY A 218 -15.19 -4.19 -4.50
CA GLY A 218 -15.50 -4.92 -3.26
C GLY A 218 -15.03 -4.23 -1.97
N LEU A 219 -14.21 -3.16 -2.05
CA LEU A 219 -13.77 -2.39 -0.89
C LEU A 219 -14.72 -1.23 -0.56
N ILE A 220 -15.70 -0.94 -1.42
CA ILE A 220 -16.71 0.10 -1.19
C ILE A 220 -17.84 -0.53 -0.40
N THR A 221 -17.89 -0.25 0.90
CA THR A 221 -18.88 -0.85 1.81
C THR A 221 -20.13 0.00 1.99
N HIS A 222 -20.03 1.32 1.87
CA HIS A 222 -21.12 2.26 2.07
C HIS A 222 -21.05 3.41 1.09
N GLU A 223 -22.20 3.90 0.69
CA GLU A 223 -22.35 5.10 -0.14
C GLU A 223 -23.37 6.04 0.52
N TYR A 224 -23.01 7.31 0.61
CA TYR A 224 -23.85 8.35 1.19
C TYR A 224 -24.00 9.52 0.22
N SER A 225 -25.19 10.14 0.20
CA SER A 225 -25.32 11.43 -0.47
C SER A 225 -24.55 12.51 0.32
N ILE A 226 -24.18 13.61 -0.34
CA ILE A 226 -23.39 14.67 0.30
C ILE A 226 -24.10 15.29 1.51
N GLU A 227 -25.46 15.34 1.50
CA GLU A 227 -26.27 15.83 2.60
C GLU A 227 -26.14 14.96 3.85
N LYS A 228 -25.75 13.70 3.69
CA LYS A 228 -25.51 12.73 4.76
C LYS A 228 -24.02 12.51 5.06
N ALA A 229 -23.15 13.43 4.66
CA ALA A 229 -21.71 13.30 4.88
C ALA A 229 -21.36 13.13 6.37
N GLN A 230 -22.12 13.77 7.29
CA GLN A 230 -21.93 13.61 8.73
C GLN A 230 -22.15 12.17 9.21
N ASP A 231 -23.14 11.46 8.63
CA ASP A 231 -23.40 10.07 8.98
C ASP A 231 -22.22 9.17 8.53
N ALA A 232 -21.67 9.45 7.35
CA ALA A 232 -20.48 8.75 6.86
C ALA A 232 -19.26 8.96 7.76
N TYR A 233 -19.02 10.19 8.24
CA TYR A 233 -17.95 10.50 9.20
C TYR A 233 -18.17 9.87 10.58
N GLY A 234 -19.42 9.69 10.99
CA GLY A 234 -19.75 9.00 12.24
C GLY A 234 -19.53 7.49 12.22
N LEU A 235 -19.37 6.90 11.02
CA LEU A 235 -19.11 5.47 10.85
C LEU A 235 -17.61 5.13 10.93
N ILE A 236 -16.73 6.09 10.67
CA ILE A 236 -15.27 5.94 10.66
C ILE A 236 -14.69 6.19 12.06
#